data_2ee160568f72f38af917196004339b39
#
_entry.id   2ee160568f72f38af917196004339b39
#
_cell.length_a   1.000
_cell.length_b   1.000
_cell.length_c   1.000
_cell.angle_alpha   90.00
_cell.angle_beta   90.00
_cell.angle_gamma   90.00
#
_symmetry.space_group_name_H-M   'P 1'
#
loop_
_entity.id
_entity.type
_entity.pdbx_description
1 polymer ?
#
loop_
_entity_poly.entity_id
_entity_poly.type
_entity_poly.pdbx_seq_one_letter_code
_entity_poly.pdbx_strand_id
1 'polypeptide(L)'
;MFTKQYYETLERSQKFQQQSVNWAGYGSYQYVDQLRSIVKEHCCQNMLDYGCGKGLQYTDKNNFADLIGIEQYALHDPAYDQHASMPKGTWDLVICLDVLPFVPESDIDAVVDLMLSRCNKICVIVLQEITHVKTKKPLVCVKDHAWWQQKLSHEKVQLIWRQSTVPFDYSKFL
;
A
#
# COMPACT_ATOMS: atom_id res chain seq x y z
N MET A 1 -16.12 -7.94 9.82
CA MET A 1 -16.15 -9.09 8.86
C MET A 1 -16.30 -8.47 7.48
N PHE A 2 -15.45 -8.86 6.51
CA PHE A 2 -15.50 -8.32 5.15
C PHE A 2 -16.72 -8.85 4.37
N THR A 3 -17.18 -8.07 3.40
CA THR A 3 -18.34 -8.43 2.56
C THR A 3 -18.01 -9.55 1.55
N LYS A 4 -19.04 -10.15 0.98
CA LYS A 4 -18.87 -11.13 -0.13
C LYS A 4 -18.14 -10.50 -1.31
N GLN A 5 -18.43 -9.22 -1.63
CA GLN A 5 -17.78 -8.48 -2.71
C GLN A 5 -16.27 -8.32 -2.47
N TYR A 6 -15.84 -8.16 -1.22
CA TYR A 6 -14.42 -8.13 -0.87
C TYR A 6 -13.71 -9.41 -1.31
N TYR A 7 -14.26 -10.57 -0.95
CA TYR A 7 -13.65 -11.86 -1.29
C TYR A 7 -13.65 -12.13 -2.81
N GLU A 8 -14.71 -11.76 -3.52
CA GLU A 8 -14.77 -11.86 -4.98
C GLU A 8 -13.73 -10.94 -5.66
N THR A 9 -13.49 -9.76 -5.10
CA THR A 9 -12.47 -8.82 -5.60
C THR A 9 -11.07 -9.32 -5.29
N LEU A 10 -10.89 -9.89 -4.10
CA LEU A 10 -9.63 -10.51 -3.69
C LEU A 10 -9.24 -11.66 -4.64
N GLU A 11 -10.18 -12.55 -4.96
CA GLU A 11 -9.93 -13.64 -5.92
C GLU A 11 -9.53 -13.13 -7.31
N ARG A 12 -10.14 -12.05 -7.79
CA ARG A 12 -9.74 -11.40 -9.06
C ARG A 12 -8.33 -10.82 -8.97
N SER A 13 -7.99 -10.22 -7.84
CA SER A 13 -6.66 -9.67 -7.57
C SER A 13 -5.59 -10.76 -7.53
N GLN A 14 -5.89 -11.91 -6.90
CA GLN A 14 -5.01 -13.08 -6.89
C GLN A 14 -4.73 -13.59 -8.32
N LYS A 15 -5.78 -13.78 -9.12
CA LYS A 15 -5.64 -14.20 -10.53
C LYS A 15 -4.83 -13.21 -11.36
N PHE A 16 -5.01 -11.91 -11.13
CA PHE A 16 -4.23 -10.87 -11.82
C PHE A 16 -2.76 -10.90 -11.42
N GLN A 17 -2.47 -11.11 -10.14
CA GLN A 17 -1.10 -11.15 -9.60
C GLN A 17 -0.32 -12.39 -10.06
N GLN A 18 -1.01 -13.53 -10.25
CA GLN A 18 -0.40 -14.77 -10.77
C GLN A 18 0.08 -14.64 -12.23
N GLN A 19 -0.53 -13.78 -13.03
CA GLN A 19 -0.33 -13.69 -14.48
C GLN A 19 0.92 -12.92 -14.93
N SER A 20 1.87 -12.51 -14.13
CA SER A 20 3.15 -11.94 -14.57
C SER A 20 3.92 -11.16 -13.51
N VAL A 21 4.77 -10.20 -13.96
CA VAL A 21 5.49 -9.18 -13.19
C VAL A 21 4.57 -8.14 -12.51
N ASN A 22 3.25 -8.28 -12.64
CA ASN A 22 2.30 -7.38 -12.02
C ASN A 22 2.48 -7.38 -10.49
N TRP A 23 2.39 -6.18 -9.92
CA TRP A 23 2.52 -5.96 -8.48
C TRP A 23 3.81 -6.53 -7.85
N ALA A 24 4.92 -6.38 -8.58
CA ALA A 24 6.24 -6.72 -8.08
C ALA A 24 6.64 -5.94 -6.81
N GLY A 25 6.07 -4.73 -6.63
CA GLY A 25 6.33 -3.83 -5.50
C GLY A 25 7.19 -2.62 -5.87
N TYR A 26 7.83 -2.61 -7.04
CA TYR A 26 8.78 -1.55 -7.44
C TYR A 26 8.18 -0.14 -7.52
N GLY A 27 6.85 -0.02 -7.61
CA GLY A 27 6.17 1.27 -7.53
C GLY A 27 6.44 2.05 -6.24
N SER A 28 6.83 1.36 -5.17
CA SER A 28 7.15 1.97 -3.87
C SER A 28 8.37 2.89 -3.93
N TYR A 29 9.34 2.62 -4.80
CA TYR A 29 10.57 3.42 -4.90
C TYR A 29 10.35 4.90 -5.20
N GLN A 30 9.23 5.26 -5.84
CA GLN A 30 8.89 6.65 -6.10
C GLN A 30 8.59 7.47 -4.83
N TYR A 31 8.35 6.80 -3.70
CA TYR A 31 7.99 7.43 -2.42
C TYR A 31 9.13 7.41 -1.39
N VAL A 32 10.33 6.93 -1.77
CA VAL A 32 11.48 6.78 -0.86
C VAL A 32 11.78 8.07 -0.09
N ASP A 33 11.90 9.20 -0.77
CA ASP A 33 12.28 10.46 -0.12
C ASP A 33 11.20 10.97 0.84
N GLN A 34 9.92 10.85 0.45
CA GLN A 34 8.80 11.24 1.30
C GLN A 34 8.69 10.33 2.53
N LEU A 35 8.77 9.00 2.33
CA LEU A 35 8.68 8.05 3.43
C LEU A 35 9.88 8.15 4.37
N ARG A 36 11.09 8.38 3.85
CA ARG A 36 12.29 8.65 4.67
C ARG A 36 12.10 9.87 5.58
N SER A 37 11.50 10.92 5.06
CA SER A 37 11.19 12.12 5.85
C SER A 37 10.19 11.83 6.97
N ILE A 38 9.12 11.06 6.67
CA ILE A 38 8.11 10.64 7.64
C ILE A 38 8.71 9.71 8.71
N VAL A 39 9.53 8.73 8.30
CA VAL A 39 10.24 7.84 9.23
C VAL A 39 11.08 8.62 10.23
N LYS A 40 11.80 9.62 9.74
CA LYS A 40 12.63 10.50 10.59
C LYS A 40 11.78 11.38 11.51
N GLU A 41 10.74 12.01 11.00
CA GLU A 41 9.82 12.91 11.73
C GLU A 41 9.15 12.18 12.89
N HIS A 42 8.64 10.97 12.65
CA HIS A 42 7.93 10.16 13.64
C HIS A 42 8.85 9.19 14.40
N CYS A 43 10.16 9.22 14.16
CA CYS A 43 11.14 8.31 14.78
C CYS A 43 10.68 6.83 14.67
N CYS A 44 10.25 6.39 13.48
CA CYS A 44 9.78 5.04 13.24
C CYS A 44 10.97 4.07 13.17
N GLN A 45 10.88 2.93 13.88
CA GLN A 45 11.91 1.89 13.89
C GLN A 45 11.49 0.65 13.11
N ASN A 46 10.20 0.42 13.00
CA ASN A 46 9.67 -0.75 12.32
C ASN A 46 8.44 -0.39 11.47
N MET A 47 8.12 -1.28 10.50
CA MET A 47 7.10 -1.01 9.50
C MET A 47 6.32 -2.27 9.11
N LEU A 48 5.01 -2.08 8.85
CA LEU A 48 4.18 -3.01 8.10
C LEU A 48 3.87 -2.43 6.72
N ASP A 49 4.18 -3.16 5.66
CA ASP A 49 3.71 -2.86 4.31
C ASP A 49 2.42 -3.65 4.03
N TYR A 50 1.29 -2.93 4.01
CA TYR A 50 -0.03 -3.47 3.73
C TYR A 50 -0.36 -3.35 2.24
N GLY A 51 -0.43 -4.48 1.54
CA GLY A 51 -0.58 -4.54 0.09
C GLY A 51 0.76 -4.47 -0.63
N CYS A 52 1.78 -5.15 -0.07
CA CYS A 52 3.15 -5.13 -0.58
C CYS A 52 3.33 -5.79 -1.96
N GLY A 53 2.28 -6.40 -2.51
CA GLY A 53 2.39 -7.20 -3.72
C GLY A 53 3.28 -8.42 -3.51
N LYS A 54 4.18 -8.67 -4.46
CA LYS A 54 5.16 -9.77 -4.37
C LYS A 54 6.35 -9.46 -3.45
N GLY A 55 6.47 -8.22 -2.98
CA GLY A 55 7.54 -7.83 -2.06
C GLY A 55 8.93 -7.81 -2.66
N LEU A 56 9.09 -7.79 -4.01
CA LEU A 56 10.42 -7.85 -4.64
C LEU A 56 11.28 -6.64 -4.32
N GLN A 57 10.68 -5.48 -4.02
CA GLN A 57 11.39 -4.28 -3.57
C GLN A 57 12.16 -4.47 -2.25
N TYR A 58 11.91 -5.56 -1.52
CA TYR A 58 12.60 -5.91 -0.28
C TYR A 58 13.69 -6.96 -0.47
N THR A 59 13.79 -7.56 -1.66
CA THR A 59 14.76 -8.63 -1.96
C THR A 59 15.94 -8.15 -2.80
N ASP A 60 15.84 -6.97 -3.40
CA ASP A 60 16.87 -6.40 -4.26
C ASP A 60 18.04 -5.81 -3.45
N LYS A 61 19.14 -5.53 -4.13
CA LYS A 61 20.33 -4.89 -3.54
C LYS A 61 20.01 -3.55 -2.88
N ASN A 62 19.04 -2.83 -3.43
CA ASN A 62 18.53 -1.58 -2.88
C ASN A 62 17.24 -1.87 -2.12
N ASN A 63 17.32 -2.60 -1.00
CA ASN A 63 16.18 -2.92 -0.17
C ASN A 63 15.39 -1.66 0.20
N PHE A 64 14.11 -1.67 -0.10
CA PHE A 64 13.25 -0.51 0.09
C PHE A 64 13.20 -0.04 1.56
N ALA A 65 13.19 -0.97 2.52
CA ALA A 65 13.18 -0.63 3.93
C ALA A 65 14.47 0.11 4.34
N ASP A 66 15.62 -0.35 3.86
CA ASP A 66 16.92 0.31 4.12
C ASP A 66 16.94 1.73 3.53
N LEU A 67 16.39 1.90 2.32
CA LEU A 67 16.33 3.20 1.64
C LEU A 67 15.51 4.24 2.41
N ILE A 68 14.49 3.82 3.14
CA ILE A 68 13.67 4.72 3.96
C ILE A 68 14.13 4.79 5.42
N GLY A 69 15.14 3.98 5.81
CA GLY A 69 15.72 4.00 7.16
C GLY A 69 14.97 3.11 8.17
N ILE A 70 14.38 2.02 7.70
CA ILE A 70 13.67 1.03 8.54
C ILE A 70 14.48 -0.26 8.61
N GLU A 71 14.79 -0.74 9.81
CA GLU A 71 15.56 -1.96 10.04
C GLU A 71 14.68 -3.21 10.15
N GLN A 72 13.47 -3.07 10.67
CA GLN A 72 12.55 -4.18 10.88
C GLN A 72 11.24 -3.94 10.14
N TYR A 73 10.84 -4.89 9.30
CA TYR A 73 9.61 -4.78 8.55
C TYR A 73 8.86 -6.11 8.45
N ALA A 74 7.59 -6.02 8.18
CA ALA A 74 6.75 -7.15 7.82
C ALA A 74 5.94 -6.83 6.56
N LEU A 75 5.62 -7.86 5.82
CA LEU A 75 4.90 -7.78 4.55
C LEU A 75 3.54 -8.44 4.70
N HIS A 76 2.51 -7.78 4.20
CA HIS A 76 1.18 -8.34 4.11
C HIS A 76 0.54 -7.96 2.78
N ASP A 77 0.06 -8.96 2.05
CA ASP A 77 -0.79 -8.77 0.88
C ASP A 77 -1.81 -9.93 0.81
N PRO A 78 -3.11 -9.66 1.06
CA PRO A 78 -4.12 -10.73 1.08
C PRO A 78 -4.32 -11.39 -0.29
N ALA A 79 -3.85 -10.76 -1.38
CA ALA A 79 -3.92 -11.31 -2.73
C ALA A 79 -2.67 -12.10 -3.14
N TYR A 80 -1.67 -12.24 -2.25
CA TYR A 80 -0.45 -13.00 -2.56
C TYR A 80 -0.16 -14.03 -1.48
N ASP A 81 -0.23 -15.32 -1.81
CA ASP A 81 -0.20 -16.43 -0.85
C ASP A 81 0.99 -16.37 0.12
N GLN A 82 2.17 -15.96 -0.36
CA GLN A 82 3.38 -15.87 0.48
C GLN A 82 3.27 -14.77 1.56
N HIS A 83 2.43 -13.76 1.36
CA HIS A 83 2.23 -12.63 2.27
C HIS A 83 0.79 -12.52 2.77
N ALA A 84 -0.07 -13.54 2.52
CA ALA A 84 -1.49 -13.49 2.86
C ALA A 84 -1.77 -13.49 4.37
N SER A 85 -0.87 -14.04 5.17
CA SER A 85 -1.01 -14.05 6.63
C SER A 85 -0.69 -12.68 7.21
N MET A 86 -1.64 -12.11 7.98
CA MET A 86 -1.39 -10.85 8.69
C MET A 86 -0.33 -11.05 9.77
N PRO A 87 0.80 -10.29 9.73
CA PRO A 87 1.82 -10.35 10.77
C PRO A 87 1.27 -9.98 12.15
N LYS A 88 1.77 -10.68 13.19
CA LYS A 88 1.40 -10.37 14.57
C LYS A 88 2.10 -9.12 15.07
N GLY A 89 1.47 -8.43 16.02
CA GLY A 89 2.04 -7.25 16.67
C GLY A 89 1.57 -5.94 16.06
N THR A 90 2.24 -4.88 16.47
CA THR A 90 1.98 -3.49 16.02
C THR A 90 3.28 -2.87 15.51
N TRP A 91 3.16 -1.85 14.67
CA TRP A 91 4.23 -1.26 13.89
C TRP A 91 4.22 0.26 14.04
N ASP A 92 5.39 0.87 14.16
CA ASP A 92 5.49 2.33 14.22
C ASP A 92 4.92 3.00 12.98
N LEU A 93 5.25 2.43 11.82
CA LEU A 93 4.77 2.86 10.52
C LEU A 93 3.94 1.74 9.88
N VAL A 94 2.75 2.06 9.40
CA VAL A 94 2.02 1.22 8.45
C VAL A 94 1.95 1.96 7.13
N ILE A 95 2.39 1.34 6.04
CA ILE A 95 2.25 1.90 4.69
C ILE A 95 1.22 1.12 3.88
N CYS A 96 0.49 1.82 3.01
CA CYS A 96 -0.49 1.25 2.10
C CYS A 96 -0.42 2.02 0.77
N LEU A 97 0.31 1.47 -0.21
CA LEU A 97 0.71 2.18 -1.41
C LEU A 97 -0.11 1.71 -2.61
N ASP A 98 -1.05 2.54 -3.08
CA ASP A 98 -1.91 2.29 -4.25
C ASP A 98 -2.78 1.02 -4.13
N VAL A 99 -3.22 0.65 -2.92
CA VAL A 99 -3.97 -0.59 -2.63
C VAL A 99 -5.48 -0.36 -2.53
N LEU A 100 -5.92 0.70 -1.85
CA LEU A 100 -7.35 0.90 -1.54
C LEU A 100 -8.26 0.96 -2.76
N PRO A 101 -7.85 1.40 -3.97
CA PRO A 101 -8.69 1.31 -5.17
C PRO A 101 -9.10 -0.11 -5.56
N PHE A 102 -8.46 -1.14 -5.03
CA PHE A 102 -8.81 -2.57 -5.23
C PHE A 102 -9.75 -3.12 -4.15
N VAL A 103 -10.09 -2.33 -3.15
CA VAL A 103 -11.01 -2.68 -2.07
C VAL A 103 -12.40 -2.13 -2.39
N PRO A 104 -13.49 -2.90 -2.26
CA PRO A 104 -14.86 -2.38 -2.40
C PRO A 104 -15.12 -1.23 -1.43
N GLU A 105 -15.87 -0.22 -1.87
CA GLU A 105 -16.19 0.96 -1.06
C GLU A 105 -16.78 0.60 0.32
N SER A 106 -17.63 -0.42 0.37
CA SER A 106 -18.24 -0.93 1.60
C SER A 106 -17.25 -1.51 2.61
N ASP A 107 -16.04 -1.87 2.17
CA ASP A 107 -15.03 -2.54 3.00
C ASP A 107 -13.83 -1.62 3.31
N ILE A 108 -13.79 -0.40 2.77
CA ILE A 108 -12.70 0.55 2.98
C ILE A 108 -12.48 0.83 4.48
N ASP A 109 -13.55 1.10 5.23
CA ASP A 109 -13.46 1.39 6.67
C ASP A 109 -12.86 0.20 7.43
N ALA A 110 -13.32 -1.01 7.12
CA ALA A 110 -12.81 -2.22 7.77
C ALA A 110 -11.32 -2.47 7.47
N VAL A 111 -10.85 -2.16 6.26
CA VAL A 111 -9.43 -2.25 5.89
C VAL A 111 -8.62 -1.18 6.61
N VAL A 112 -9.11 0.06 6.66
CA VAL A 112 -8.44 1.18 7.36
C VAL A 112 -8.36 0.89 8.86
N ASP A 113 -9.45 0.45 9.49
CA ASP A 113 -9.48 0.05 10.90
C ASP A 113 -8.49 -1.07 11.20
N LEU A 114 -8.38 -2.06 10.30
CA LEU A 114 -7.40 -3.13 10.43
C LEU A 114 -5.97 -2.58 10.41
N MET A 115 -5.62 -1.69 9.48
CA MET A 115 -4.31 -1.05 9.43
C MET A 115 -4.05 -0.21 10.69
N LEU A 116 -5.03 0.59 11.13
CA LEU A 116 -4.91 1.42 12.33
C LEU A 116 -4.76 0.59 13.60
N SER A 117 -5.40 -0.59 13.68
CA SER A 117 -5.22 -1.52 14.80
C SER A 117 -3.80 -2.09 14.90
N ARG A 118 -3.02 -1.98 13.81
CA ARG A 118 -1.62 -2.41 13.73
C ARG A 118 -0.64 -1.24 13.80
N CYS A 119 -1.13 0.00 13.84
CA CYS A 119 -0.33 1.21 13.76
C CYS A 119 -0.13 1.86 15.13
N ASN A 120 1.14 1.99 15.55
CA ASN A 120 1.50 2.70 16.78
C ASN A 120 1.56 4.22 16.57
N LYS A 121 2.25 4.70 15.51
CA LYS A 121 2.55 6.13 15.33
C LYS A 121 1.86 6.72 14.11
N ILE A 122 2.15 6.23 12.90
CA ILE A 122 1.65 6.83 11.66
C ILE A 122 1.28 5.76 10.63
N CYS A 123 0.13 5.93 9.99
CA CYS A 123 -0.33 5.14 8.84
C CYS A 123 -0.27 6.01 7.59
N VAL A 124 0.61 5.69 6.65
CA VAL A 124 0.77 6.42 5.40
C VAL A 124 0.02 5.70 4.29
N ILE A 125 -1.00 6.35 3.76
CA ILE A 125 -1.79 5.84 2.65
C ILE A 125 -1.47 6.66 1.41
N VAL A 126 -1.01 5.99 0.37
CA VAL A 126 -0.73 6.61 -0.92
C VAL A 126 -1.79 6.21 -1.91
N LEU A 127 -2.32 7.20 -2.61
CA LEU A 127 -3.30 7.01 -3.68
C LEU A 127 -2.91 7.83 -4.90
N GLN A 128 -3.17 7.26 -6.06
CA GLN A 128 -2.92 7.91 -7.34
C GLN A 128 -4.24 8.35 -7.97
N GLU A 129 -4.24 9.53 -8.58
CA GLU A 129 -5.35 9.97 -9.44
C GLU A 129 -5.49 9.01 -10.64
N ILE A 130 -6.68 8.46 -10.82
CA ILE A 130 -6.99 7.54 -11.91
C ILE A 130 -7.87 8.30 -12.90
N THR A 131 -7.22 8.94 -13.89
CA THR A 131 -7.90 9.79 -14.88
C THR A 131 -8.52 9.02 -16.04
N HIS A 132 -8.05 7.79 -16.34
CA HIS A 132 -8.58 6.98 -17.44
C HIS A 132 -8.65 5.49 -17.07
N VAL A 133 -9.86 4.94 -17.10
CA VAL A 133 -10.17 3.53 -16.72
C VAL A 133 -9.79 2.52 -17.83
N LYS A 134 -8.84 2.80 -18.70
CA LYS A 134 -8.28 1.80 -19.65
C LYS A 134 -7.18 0.96 -19.00
N THR A 135 -7.35 0.60 -17.73
CA THR A 135 -6.41 -0.30 -17.05
C THR A 135 -7.00 -1.70 -17.00
N LYS A 136 -6.16 -2.72 -17.25
CA LYS A 136 -6.53 -4.14 -17.03
C LYS A 136 -6.58 -4.50 -15.55
N LYS A 137 -6.24 -3.54 -14.66
CA LYS A 137 -6.23 -3.75 -13.21
C LYS A 137 -7.66 -3.89 -12.67
N PRO A 138 -7.91 -4.78 -11.70
CA PRO A 138 -9.25 -5.03 -11.14
C PRO A 138 -9.69 -3.95 -10.13
N LEU A 139 -9.63 -2.68 -10.54
CA LEU A 139 -10.06 -1.55 -9.72
C LEU A 139 -11.58 -1.60 -9.47
N VAL A 140 -12.00 -1.34 -8.24
CA VAL A 140 -13.42 -1.37 -7.83
C VAL A 140 -13.87 -0.13 -7.07
N CYS A 141 -12.94 0.66 -6.52
CA CYS A 141 -13.23 1.91 -5.80
C CYS A 141 -12.37 3.05 -6.38
N VAL A 142 -12.88 3.69 -7.42
CA VAL A 142 -12.22 4.84 -8.05
C VAL A 142 -12.97 6.10 -7.64
N LYS A 143 -12.34 6.93 -6.82
CA LYS A 143 -12.90 8.16 -6.25
C LYS A 143 -11.92 9.32 -6.45
N ASP A 144 -12.40 10.54 -6.34
CA ASP A 144 -11.58 11.74 -6.39
C ASP A 144 -10.82 11.98 -5.08
N HIS A 145 -9.91 12.96 -5.10
CA HIS A 145 -9.11 13.33 -3.95
C HIS A 145 -9.96 13.76 -2.75
N ALA A 146 -11.00 14.57 -2.98
CA ALA A 146 -11.84 15.12 -1.91
C ALA A 146 -12.56 14.00 -1.14
N TRP A 147 -13.07 13.01 -1.87
CA TRP A 147 -13.71 11.84 -1.26
C TRP A 147 -12.72 11.04 -0.40
N TRP A 148 -11.52 10.76 -0.92
CA TRP A 148 -10.50 10.03 -0.18
C TRP A 148 -10.00 10.82 1.04
N GLN A 149 -9.82 12.13 0.91
CA GLN A 149 -9.41 12.99 2.02
C GLN A 149 -10.42 12.98 3.16
N GLN A 150 -11.71 13.03 2.84
CA GLN A 150 -12.78 12.91 3.84
C GLN A 150 -12.82 11.50 4.46
N LYS A 151 -12.74 10.46 3.62
CA LYS A 151 -12.83 9.05 4.02
C LYS A 151 -11.68 8.63 4.93
N LEU A 152 -10.50 9.14 4.69
CA LEU A 152 -9.26 8.80 5.41
C LEU A 152 -8.90 9.83 6.50
N SER A 153 -9.85 10.66 6.92
CA SER A 153 -9.64 11.68 7.94
C SER A 153 -9.52 11.05 9.33
N HIS A 154 -8.28 10.78 9.76
CA HIS A 154 -7.95 10.25 11.08
C HIS A 154 -6.58 10.79 11.53
N GLU A 155 -6.40 11.04 12.82
CA GLU A 155 -5.19 11.68 13.39
C GLU A 155 -3.87 10.95 13.07
N LYS A 156 -3.92 9.62 12.96
CA LYS A 156 -2.76 8.79 12.60
C LYS A 156 -2.60 8.57 11.10
N VAL A 157 -3.50 9.06 10.26
CA VAL A 157 -3.44 8.83 8.82
C VAL A 157 -2.83 10.03 8.11
N GLN A 158 -1.78 9.78 7.34
CA GLN A 158 -1.24 10.72 6.37
C GLN A 158 -1.54 10.23 4.96
N LEU A 159 -2.41 10.97 4.26
CA LEU A 159 -2.73 10.71 2.86
C LEU A 159 -1.71 11.42 1.96
N ILE A 160 -1.06 10.66 1.09
CA ILE A 160 -0.26 11.17 -0.02
C ILE A 160 -1.07 10.98 -1.30
N TRP A 161 -1.44 12.10 -1.94
CA TRP A 161 -2.16 12.09 -3.20
C TRP A 161 -1.22 12.40 -4.36
N ARG A 162 -1.16 11.49 -5.34
CA ARG A 162 -0.32 11.65 -6.52
C ARG A 162 -1.17 11.96 -7.75
N GLN A 163 -0.84 13.05 -8.42
CA GLN A 163 -1.35 13.31 -9.76
C GLN A 163 -0.55 12.48 -10.78
N SER A 164 -1.26 11.71 -11.61
CA SER A 164 -0.64 10.81 -12.60
C SER A 164 -0.25 11.58 -13.84
N THR A 165 0.92 12.21 -13.85
CA THR A 165 1.38 12.96 -15.03
C THR A 165 2.59 12.35 -15.74
N VAL A 166 3.42 11.58 -15.06
CA VAL A 166 4.65 10.99 -15.65
C VAL A 166 4.90 9.59 -15.07
N PRO A 167 5.23 8.58 -15.92
CA PRO A 167 5.73 7.31 -15.42
C PRO A 167 7.00 7.52 -14.60
N PHE A 168 7.07 6.90 -13.42
CA PHE A 168 8.27 6.92 -12.60
C PHE A 168 9.29 5.92 -13.14
N ASP A 169 10.51 6.39 -13.39
CA ASP A 169 11.64 5.53 -13.77
C ASP A 169 12.31 4.99 -12.51
N TYR A 170 12.08 3.71 -12.24
CA TYR A 170 12.71 3.00 -11.12
C TYR A 170 13.97 2.23 -11.49
N SER A 171 14.43 2.30 -12.76
CA SER A 171 15.62 1.57 -13.23
C SER A 171 16.87 1.89 -12.42
N LYS A 172 16.97 3.10 -11.88
CA LYS A 172 18.06 3.54 -11.01
C LYS A 172 18.15 2.82 -9.66
N PHE A 173 17.10 2.07 -9.28
CA PHE A 173 17.05 1.30 -8.02
C PHE A 173 17.24 -0.20 -8.24
N LEU A 174 17.17 -0.67 -9.47
CA LEU A 174 17.44 -2.06 -9.87
C LEU A 174 18.92 -2.24 -10.21
#